data_9e55dbe21f567a5d5b6ecff32b281454
#
_entry.id   9e55dbe21f567a5d5b6ecff32b281454
#
_cell.length_a   1.000
_cell.length_b   1.000
_cell.length_c   1.000
_cell.angle_alpha   90.00
_cell.angle_beta   90.00
_cell.angle_gamma   90.00
#
_symmetry.space_group_name_H-M   'P 1'
#
loop_
_entity.id
_entity.type
_entity.pdbx_description
1 polymer ?
#
loop_
_entity_poly.entity_id
_entity_poly.type
_entity_poly.pdbx_seq_one_letter_code
_entity_poly.pdbx_strand_id
1 'polypeptide(L)'
;MSHIESVFESKSKENAEAGKYLQQWHVAKTHVPQLLNTISHYFPHYSLHDSTHSETILNNIELIMGAEVIDKLSIVDLWLLLSASYYHDLGMVITRDDKLECLKEGSAFINYVRSKQDDETSPMHNYALCFEIRDNKLFHKNNEITPENIDAQKFLFADYIRQEHADRATGRIQHEGSMHLPGSSIPERIIRMVLRDLV
;
A
#
# COMPACT_ATOMS: atom_id res chain seq x y z
N MET A 1 18.31 -3.24 12.99
CA MET A 1 17.24 -4.08 13.61
C MET A 1 16.66 -3.26 14.73
N SER A 2 15.38 -3.03 14.73
CA SER A 2 14.66 -2.26 15.73
C SER A 2 14.51 -3.01 17.06
N HIS A 3 14.13 -2.31 18.14
CA HIS A 3 13.86 -2.97 19.43
C HIS A 3 12.65 -3.91 19.32
N ILE A 4 11.59 -3.47 18.62
CA ILE A 4 10.41 -4.31 18.34
C ILE A 4 10.81 -5.62 17.65
N GLU A 5 11.66 -5.58 16.63
CA GLU A 5 12.14 -6.79 15.94
C GLU A 5 12.93 -7.71 16.89
N SER A 6 13.81 -7.12 17.70
CA SER A 6 14.63 -7.89 18.65
C SER A 6 13.77 -8.65 19.69
N VAL A 7 12.77 -7.98 20.26
CA VAL A 7 11.83 -8.58 21.21
C VAL A 7 10.98 -9.65 20.52
N PHE A 8 10.50 -9.35 19.30
CA PHE A 8 9.73 -10.28 18.49
C PHE A 8 10.51 -11.57 18.19
N GLU A 9 11.75 -11.46 17.71
CA GLU A 9 12.63 -12.62 17.45
C GLU A 9 12.92 -13.43 18.72
N SER A 10 13.09 -12.77 19.87
CA SER A 10 13.28 -13.44 21.14
C SER A 10 12.06 -14.28 21.52
N LYS A 11 10.86 -13.65 21.50
CA LYS A 11 9.60 -14.34 21.85
C LYS A 11 9.22 -15.43 20.85
N SER A 12 9.58 -15.29 19.58
CA SER A 12 9.29 -16.30 18.55
C SER A 12 10.03 -17.62 18.75
N LYS A 13 11.05 -17.67 19.60
CA LYS A 13 11.80 -18.89 19.94
C LYS A 13 11.14 -19.69 21.06
N GLU A 14 10.13 -19.16 21.74
CA GLU A 14 9.51 -19.80 22.90
C GLU A 14 8.77 -21.08 22.55
N ASN A 15 8.13 -21.14 21.39
CA ASN A 15 7.41 -22.33 20.93
C ASN A 15 7.24 -22.36 19.40
N ALA A 16 6.79 -23.50 18.87
CA ALA A 16 6.63 -23.71 17.43
C ALA A 16 5.54 -22.83 16.79
N GLU A 17 4.50 -22.45 17.54
CA GLU A 17 3.45 -21.55 17.03
C GLU A 17 3.98 -20.13 16.86
N ALA A 18 4.71 -19.63 17.85
CA ALA A 18 5.41 -18.34 17.77
C ALA A 18 6.40 -18.30 16.60
N GLY A 19 7.09 -19.41 16.32
CA GLY A 19 8.00 -19.54 15.17
C GLY A 19 7.35 -19.36 13.82
N LYS A 20 6.04 -19.64 13.67
CA LYS A 20 5.30 -19.38 12.41
C LYS A 20 5.21 -17.90 12.09
N TYR A 21 4.98 -17.04 13.09
CA TYR A 21 4.95 -15.59 12.92
C TYR A 21 6.32 -15.06 12.45
N LEU A 22 7.41 -15.62 12.98
CA LEU A 22 8.76 -15.24 12.54
C LEU A 22 9.00 -15.60 11.08
N GLN A 23 8.60 -16.79 10.64
CA GLN A 23 8.73 -17.18 9.23
C GLN A 23 7.95 -16.24 8.30
N GLN A 24 6.72 -15.89 8.66
CA GLN A 24 5.91 -14.94 7.90
C GLN A 24 6.56 -13.57 7.84
N TRP A 25 7.08 -13.09 8.96
CA TRP A 25 7.79 -11.83 9.04
C TRP A 25 9.05 -11.80 8.14
N HIS A 26 9.84 -12.86 8.12
CA HIS A 26 11.02 -12.93 7.26
C HIS A 26 10.65 -12.87 5.77
N VAL A 27 9.56 -13.53 5.38
CA VAL A 27 9.02 -13.43 4.00
C VAL A 27 8.60 -11.99 3.70
N ALA A 28 7.81 -11.38 4.57
CA ALA A 28 7.34 -10.00 4.42
C ALA A 28 8.51 -9.01 4.31
N LYS A 29 9.45 -9.09 5.25
CA LYS A 29 10.64 -8.22 5.31
C LYS A 29 11.50 -8.31 4.04
N THR A 30 11.48 -9.46 3.36
CA THR A 30 12.24 -9.66 2.12
C THR A 30 11.48 -9.18 0.89
N HIS A 31 10.18 -9.47 0.78
CA HIS A 31 9.42 -9.23 -0.46
C HIS A 31 8.74 -7.87 -0.51
N VAL A 32 8.18 -7.39 0.61
CA VAL A 32 7.44 -6.12 0.62
C VAL A 32 8.30 -4.93 0.17
N PRO A 33 9.54 -4.74 0.64
CA PRO A 33 10.38 -3.64 0.15
C PRO A 33 10.62 -3.66 -1.36
N GLN A 34 10.70 -4.84 -1.97
CA GLN A 34 10.87 -4.97 -3.43
C GLN A 34 9.65 -4.44 -4.19
N LEU A 35 8.45 -4.70 -3.67
CA LEU A 35 7.21 -4.16 -4.21
C LEU A 35 7.10 -2.65 -3.99
N LEU A 36 7.41 -2.17 -2.79
CA LEU A 36 7.36 -0.75 -2.44
C LEU A 36 8.32 0.08 -3.31
N ASN A 37 9.49 -0.43 -3.66
CA ASN A 37 10.43 0.24 -4.56
C ASN A 37 9.83 0.57 -5.93
N THR A 38 8.77 -0.12 -6.36
CA THR A 38 8.08 0.17 -7.63
C THR A 38 7.20 1.40 -7.55
N ILE A 39 6.83 1.85 -6.35
CA ILE A 39 5.94 3.00 -6.13
C ILE A 39 6.55 4.27 -6.71
N SER A 40 7.86 4.50 -6.54
CA SER A 40 8.56 5.69 -7.03
C SER A 40 8.43 5.90 -8.55
N HIS A 41 8.21 4.85 -9.33
CA HIS A 41 8.02 4.95 -10.77
C HIS A 41 6.70 5.66 -11.15
N TYR A 42 5.69 5.59 -10.29
CA TYR A 42 4.37 6.20 -10.52
C TYR A 42 4.15 7.45 -9.69
N PHE A 43 4.89 7.57 -8.59
CA PHE A 43 4.76 8.65 -7.62
C PHE A 43 6.09 9.41 -7.43
N PRO A 44 6.68 9.98 -8.50
CA PRO A 44 8.01 10.57 -8.44
C PRO A 44 8.11 11.80 -7.52
N HIS A 45 6.98 12.40 -7.15
CA HIS A 45 6.92 13.57 -6.27
C HIS A 45 6.53 13.24 -4.83
N TYR A 46 6.34 11.95 -4.54
CA TYR A 46 6.07 11.50 -3.17
C TYR A 46 7.37 11.10 -2.48
N SER A 47 7.37 11.15 -1.14
CA SER A 47 8.49 10.65 -0.34
C SER A 47 8.79 9.20 -0.71
N LEU A 48 10.05 8.80 -0.53
CA LEU A 48 10.48 7.43 -0.81
C LEU A 48 9.66 6.44 0.03
N HIS A 49 8.83 5.66 -0.64
CA HIS A 49 8.09 4.55 -0.05
C HIS A 49 8.92 3.27 -0.25
N ASP A 50 10.03 3.18 0.46
CA ASP A 50 10.96 2.03 0.45
C ASP A 50 11.07 1.41 1.85
N SER A 51 11.99 0.48 2.02
CA SER A 51 12.24 -0.13 3.32
C SER A 51 12.63 0.87 4.41
N THR A 52 13.27 1.99 4.04
CA THR A 52 13.69 3.02 5.00
C THR A 52 12.49 3.76 5.58
N HIS A 53 11.41 3.93 4.79
CA HIS A 53 10.16 4.49 5.28
C HIS A 53 9.51 3.58 6.33
N SER A 54 9.40 2.28 6.07
CA SER A 54 8.87 1.30 7.03
C SER A 54 9.72 1.23 8.31
N GLU A 55 11.05 1.28 8.18
CA GLU A 55 11.95 1.35 9.34
C GLU A 55 11.77 2.63 10.14
N THR A 56 11.54 3.77 9.47
CA THR A 56 11.25 5.05 10.14
C THR A 56 9.95 4.98 10.94
N ILE A 57 8.91 4.35 10.40
CA ILE A 57 7.65 4.13 11.11
C ILE A 57 7.89 3.28 12.36
N LEU A 58 8.62 2.18 12.25
CA LEU A 58 8.96 1.34 13.40
C LEU A 58 9.73 2.12 14.47
N ASN A 59 10.72 2.91 14.09
CA ASN A 59 11.47 3.75 15.02
C ASN A 59 10.59 4.79 15.72
N ASN A 60 9.63 5.38 15.00
CA ASN A 60 8.66 6.32 15.59
C ASN A 60 7.73 5.61 16.58
N ILE A 61 7.26 4.40 16.24
CA ILE A 61 6.45 3.58 17.16
C ILE A 61 7.25 3.27 18.44
N GLU A 62 8.51 2.88 18.32
CA GLU A 62 9.40 2.62 19.45
C GLU A 62 9.59 3.86 20.34
N LEU A 63 9.78 5.02 19.72
CA LEU A 63 9.93 6.29 20.42
C LEU A 63 8.66 6.66 21.21
N ILE A 64 7.49 6.44 20.64
CA ILE A 64 6.21 6.78 21.25
C ILE A 64 5.85 5.80 22.38
N MET A 65 6.05 4.51 22.16
CA MET A 65 5.64 3.47 23.11
C MET A 65 6.65 3.31 24.26
N GLY A 66 7.93 3.42 23.96
CA GLY A 66 9.03 3.13 24.89
C GLY A 66 9.28 1.63 25.09
N ALA A 67 10.52 1.29 25.41
CA ALA A 67 10.99 -0.09 25.53
C ALA A 67 10.18 -0.91 26.55
N GLU A 68 9.84 -0.34 27.72
CA GLU A 68 9.10 -1.05 28.78
C GLU A 68 7.70 -1.52 28.33
N VAL A 69 7.06 -0.78 27.42
CA VAL A 69 5.75 -1.17 26.86
C VAL A 69 5.95 -2.25 25.81
N ILE A 70 6.93 -2.09 24.92
CA ILE A 70 7.25 -3.04 23.86
C ILE A 70 7.62 -4.41 24.45
N ASP A 71 8.38 -4.46 25.51
CA ASP A 71 8.78 -5.72 26.19
C ASP A 71 7.57 -6.52 26.73
N LYS A 72 6.48 -5.83 27.05
CA LYS A 72 5.24 -6.45 27.56
C LYS A 72 4.26 -6.90 26.48
N LEU A 73 4.47 -6.51 25.23
CA LEU A 73 3.59 -6.89 24.13
C LEU A 73 3.63 -8.41 23.88
N SER A 74 2.50 -8.95 23.47
CA SER A 74 2.45 -10.36 23.04
C SER A 74 3.16 -10.52 21.69
N ILE A 75 3.47 -11.79 21.34
CA ILE A 75 4.04 -12.11 20.02
C ILE A 75 3.12 -11.64 18.87
N VAL A 76 1.81 -11.71 19.09
CA VAL A 76 0.80 -11.29 18.10
C VAL A 76 0.79 -9.77 17.93
N ASP A 77 0.85 -9.00 19.04
CA ASP A 77 0.90 -7.54 18.98
C ASP A 77 2.15 -7.06 18.24
N LEU A 78 3.32 -7.65 18.56
CA LEU A 78 4.57 -7.33 17.88
C LEU A 78 4.52 -7.65 16.39
N TRP A 79 3.97 -8.82 16.03
CA TRP A 79 3.80 -9.22 14.64
C TRP A 79 2.84 -8.29 13.89
N LEU A 80 1.76 -7.84 14.53
CA LEU A 80 0.82 -6.88 13.93
C LEU A 80 1.48 -5.52 13.69
N LEU A 81 2.26 -5.00 14.66
CA LEU A 81 2.99 -3.74 14.51
C LEU A 81 3.99 -3.80 13.35
N LEU A 82 4.78 -4.88 13.29
CA LEU A 82 5.74 -5.11 12.22
C LEU A 82 5.04 -5.21 10.86
N SER A 83 3.97 -5.98 10.79
CA SER A 83 3.20 -6.17 9.56
C SER A 83 2.55 -4.87 9.09
N ALA A 84 1.91 -4.12 9.99
CA ALA A 84 1.30 -2.85 9.67
C ALA A 84 2.32 -1.85 9.13
N SER A 85 3.50 -1.74 9.75
CA SER A 85 4.56 -0.83 9.33
C SER A 85 5.10 -1.13 7.93
N TYR A 86 5.04 -2.38 7.47
CA TYR A 86 5.52 -2.77 6.13
C TYR A 86 4.40 -2.79 5.09
N TYR A 87 3.18 -3.15 5.47
CA TYR A 87 2.09 -3.35 4.52
C TYR A 87 1.24 -2.11 4.25
N HIS A 88 1.32 -1.05 5.07
CA HIS A 88 0.41 0.11 4.94
C HIS A 88 0.43 0.73 3.54
N ASP A 89 1.59 0.81 2.89
CA ASP A 89 1.75 1.38 1.55
C ASP A 89 1.59 0.37 0.41
N LEU A 90 1.32 -0.91 0.71
CA LEU A 90 1.21 -1.94 -0.32
C LEU A 90 0.10 -1.64 -1.34
N GLY A 91 -0.93 -0.93 -0.91
CA GLY A 91 -2.01 -0.45 -1.77
C GLY A 91 -1.57 0.58 -2.81
N MET A 92 -0.43 1.26 -2.58
CA MET A 92 0.17 2.19 -3.54
C MET A 92 0.90 1.50 -4.70
N VAL A 93 1.22 0.22 -4.58
CA VAL A 93 1.84 -0.56 -5.66
C VAL A 93 0.86 -0.67 -6.83
N ILE A 94 1.32 -0.38 -8.05
CA ILE A 94 0.51 -0.44 -9.27
C ILE A 94 1.01 -1.59 -10.14
N THR A 95 0.15 -2.58 -10.33
CA THR A 95 0.43 -3.71 -11.23
C THR A 95 -0.06 -3.43 -12.65
N ARG A 96 0.30 -4.32 -13.59
CA ARG A 96 -0.25 -4.29 -14.95
C ARG A 96 -1.77 -4.48 -14.93
N ASP A 97 -2.27 -5.38 -14.09
CA ASP A 97 -3.69 -5.70 -14.01
C ASP A 97 -4.50 -4.54 -13.44
N ASP A 98 -3.96 -3.81 -12.45
CA ASP A 98 -4.57 -2.57 -11.95
C ASP A 98 -4.78 -1.56 -13.09
N LYS A 99 -3.78 -1.38 -13.94
CA LYS A 99 -3.88 -0.46 -15.10
C LYS A 99 -4.94 -0.91 -16.09
N LEU A 100 -4.95 -2.20 -16.41
CA LEU A 100 -5.93 -2.76 -17.34
C LEU A 100 -7.34 -2.60 -16.77
N GLU A 101 -7.52 -2.82 -15.48
CA GLU A 101 -8.82 -2.64 -14.80
C GLU A 101 -9.27 -1.18 -14.82
N CYS A 102 -8.38 -0.25 -14.49
CA CYS A 102 -8.68 1.18 -14.53
C CYS A 102 -9.06 1.68 -15.94
N LEU A 103 -8.48 1.10 -16.99
CA LEU A 103 -8.75 1.52 -18.37
C LEU A 103 -9.94 0.80 -19.02
N LYS A 104 -10.58 -0.13 -18.32
CA LYS A 104 -11.81 -0.78 -18.80
C LYS A 104 -12.93 0.25 -18.97
N GLU A 105 -13.78 0.00 -19.96
CA GLU A 105 -14.99 0.79 -20.18
C GLU A 105 -15.84 0.87 -18.92
N GLY A 106 -16.21 2.10 -18.54
CA GLY A 106 -17.06 2.36 -17.39
C GLY A 106 -16.41 2.12 -16.03
N SER A 107 -15.08 1.99 -15.97
CA SER A 107 -14.34 1.78 -14.70
C SER A 107 -14.54 2.94 -13.73
N ALA A 108 -14.30 2.67 -12.45
CA ALA A 108 -14.32 3.70 -11.40
C ALA A 108 -13.28 4.79 -11.67
N PHE A 109 -12.13 4.45 -12.26
CA PHE A 109 -11.11 5.42 -12.66
C PHE A 109 -11.62 6.40 -13.73
N ILE A 110 -12.39 5.95 -14.71
CA ILE A 110 -12.97 6.86 -15.72
C ILE A 110 -13.96 7.83 -15.09
N ASN A 111 -14.77 7.37 -14.13
CA ASN A 111 -15.68 8.23 -13.37
C ASN A 111 -14.91 9.23 -12.49
N TYR A 112 -13.80 8.80 -11.89
CA TYR A 112 -12.88 9.67 -11.17
C TYR A 112 -12.33 10.76 -12.11
N VAL A 113 -11.81 10.44 -13.30
CA VAL A 113 -11.31 11.42 -14.27
C VAL A 113 -12.40 12.42 -14.64
N ARG A 114 -13.63 11.95 -14.92
CA ARG A 114 -14.77 12.82 -15.20
C ARG A 114 -15.05 13.79 -14.05
N SER A 115 -15.05 13.31 -12.81
CA SER A 115 -15.26 14.18 -11.65
C SER A 115 -14.18 15.25 -11.51
N LYS A 116 -12.93 14.97 -11.92
CA LYS A 116 -11.85 15.95 -11.93
C LYS A 116 -11.92 16.93 -13.09
N GLN A 117 -12.53 16.53 -14.22
CA GLN A 117 -12.85 17.46 -15.33
C GLN A 117 -13.92 18.48 -14.93
N ASP A 118 -14.88 18.06 -14.11
CA ASP A 118 -16.01 18.91 -13.67
C ASP A 118 -15.63 19.81 -12.47
N ASP A 119 -14.55 19.52 -11.76
CA ASP A 119 -14.10 20.27 -10.57
C ASP A 119 -12.88 21.15 -10.90
N GLU A 120 -13.15 22.42 -11.27
CA GLU A 120 -12.10 23.41 -11.58
C GLU A 120 -11.20 23.74 -10.38
N THR A 121 -11.62 23.42 -9.15
CA THR A 121 -10.82 23.64 -7.94
C THR A 121 -9.85 22.50 -7.64
N SER A 122 -10.02 21.36 -8.31
CA SER A 122 -9.18 20.18 -8.11
C SER A 122 -7.75 20.41 -8.64
N PRO A 123 -6.72 20.07 -7.87
CA PRO A 123 -5.34 20.04 -8.38
C PRO A 123 -5.16 19.12 -9.60
N MET A 124 -6.06 18.15 -9.78
CA MET A 124 -6.05 17.19 -10.89
C MET A 124 -6.82 17.69 -12.12
N HIS A 125 -7.51 18.83 -12.05
CA HIS A 125 -8.36 19.34 -13.13
C HIS A 125 -7.60 19.45 -14.46
N ASN A 126 -6.47 20.16 -14.48
CA ASN A 126 -5.70 20.38 -15.70
C ASN A 126 -5.16 19.07 -16.31
N TYR A 127 -4.80 18.09 -15.47
CA TYR A 127 -4.39 16.77 -15.94
C TYR A 127 -5.58 16.00 -16.53
N ALA A 128 -6.75 16.09 -15.91
CA ALA A 128 -7.97 15.46 -16.41
C ALA A 128 -8.41 16.02 -17.77
N LEU A 129 -8.20 17.32 -18.01
CA LEU A 129 -8.49 17.97 -19.30
C LEU A 129 -7.59 17.51 -20.46
N CYS A 130 -6.51 16.77 -20.20
CA CYS A 130 -5.70 16.12 -21.23
C CYS A 130 -6.42 14.92 -21.88
N PHE A 131 -7.57 14.51 -21.37
CA PHE A 131 -8.32 13.35 -21.81
C PHE A 131 -9.73 13.71 -22.28
N GLU A 132 -10.27 12.85 -23.12
CA GLU A 132 -11.68 12.86 -23.54
C GLU A 132 -12.31 11.53 -23.14
N ILE A 133 -13.54 11.60 -22.62
CA ILE A 133 -14.32 10.41 -22.29
C ILE A 133 -15.44 10.27 -23.35
N ARG A 134 -15.34 9.23 -24.18
CA ARG A 134 -16.31 8.86 -25.20
C ARG A 134 -16.75 7.42 -24.97
N ASP A 135 -18.06 7.17 -24.98
CA ASP A 135 -18.62 5.82 -24.77
C ASP A 135 -18.06 5.11 -23.52
N ASN A 136 -17.94 5.85 -22.42
CA ASN A 136 -17.32 5.39 -21.17
C ASN A 136 -15.89 4.82 -21.32
N LYS A 137 -15.14 5.27 -22.31
CA LYS A 137 -13.72 4.96 -22.53
C LYS A 137 -12.89 6.24 -22.49
N LEU A 138 -11.67 6.10 -21.98
CA LEU A 138 -10.72 7.21 -21.88
C LEU A 138 -9.81 7.26 -23.11
N PHE A 139 -9.72 8.43 -23.72
CA PHE A 139 -8.85 8.70 -24.86
C PHE A 139 -7.97 9.91 -24.58
N HIS A 140 -6.78 9.94 -25.13
CA HIS A 140 -5.97 11.16 -25.15
C HIS A 140 -6.65 12.21 -26.01
N LYS A 141 -6.64 13.47 -25.58
CA LYS A 141 -7.21 14.58 -26.34
C LYS A 141 -6.55 14.65 -27.72
N ASN A 142 -7.33 14.86 -28.75
CA ASN A 142 -6.92 14.85 -30.16
C ASN A 142 -6.31 13.52 -30.65
N ASN A 143 -6.44 12.43 -29.90
CA ASN A 143 -5.79 11.13 -30.14
C ASN A 143 -4.24 11.22 -30.24
N GLU A 144 -3.63 12.20 -29.62
CA GLU A 144 -2.19 12.39 -29.60
C GLU A 144 -1.59 11.86 -28.29
N ILE A 145 -0.50 11.08 -28.40
CA ILE A 145 0.29 10.63 -27.26
C ILE A 145 1.49 11.58 -27.16
N THR A 146 1.38 12.57 -26.29
CA THR A 146 2.46 13.50 -25.96
C THR A 146 3.09 13.17 -24.61
N PRO A 147 4.33 13.62 -24.32
CA PRO A 147 4.91 13.48 -22.99
C PRO A 147 4.02 14.02 -21.88
N GLU A 148 3.38 15.17 -22.12
CA GLU A 148 2.45 15.83 -21.18
C GLU A 148 1.24 14.96 -20.88
N ASN A 149 0.66 14.31 -21.89
CA ASN A 149 -0.48 13.41 -21.73
C ASN A 149 -0.09 12.14 -20.96
N ILE A 150 1.13 11.62 -21.18
CA ILE A 150 1.65 10.48 -20.43
C ILE A 150 1.83 10.84 -18.96
N ASP A 151 2.40 11.99 -18.67
CA ASP A 151 2.59 12.45 -17.30
C ASP A 151 1.25 12.77 -16.62
N ALA A 152 0.31 13.41 -17.33
CA ALA A 152 -1.04 13.63 -16.85
C ALA A 152 -1.72 12.31 -16.44
N GLN A 153 -1.58 11.26 -17.24
CA GLN A 153 -2.11 9.95 -16.92
C GLN A 153 -1.48 9.38 -15.65
N LYS A 154 -0.15 9.49 -15.49
CA LYS A 154 0.53 9.02 -14.28
C LYS A 154 0.03 9.75 -13.03
N PHE A 155 -0.11 11.09 -13.09
CA PHE A 155 -0.60 11.87 -11.95
C PHE A 155 -2.04 11.51 -11.57
N LEU A 156 -2.93 11.35 -12.54
CA LEU A 156 -4.30 10.94 -12.30
C LEU A 156 -4.38 9.53 -11.70
N PHE A 157 -3.58 8.58 -12.23
CA PHE A 157 -3.48 7.25 -11.64
C PHE A 157 -2.97 7.30 -10.20
N ALA A 158 -1.91 8.06 -9.97
CA ALA A 158 -1.31 8.18 -8.66
C ALA A 158 -2.31 8.73 -7.63
N ASP A 159 -3.02 9.82 -7.97
CA ASP A 159 -4.00 10.42 -7.06
C ASP A 159 -5.19 9.48 -6.82
N TYR A 160 -5.70 8.81 -7.86
CA TYR A 160 -6.78 7.83 -7.74
C TYR A 160 -6.39 6.66 -6.81
N ILE A 161 -5.24 6.05 -7.06
CA ILE A 161 -4.75 4.92 -6.25
C ILE A 161 -4.52 5.34 -4.80
N ARG A 162 -4.02 6.56 -4.56
CA ARG A 162 -3.79 7.07 -3.22
C ARG A 162 -5.08 7.21 -2.42
N GLN A 163 -6.18 7.57 -3.05
CA GLN A 163 -7.48 7.68 -2.36
C GLN A 163 -8.01 6.34 -1.86
N GLU A 164 -7.64 5.25 -2.51
CA GLU A 164 -8.11 3.89 -2.21
C GLU A 164 -7.02 2.97 -1.61
N HIS A 165 -5.83 3.52 -1.28
CA HIS A 165 -4.67 2.69 -0.96
C HIS A 165 -4.87 1.78 0.26
N ALA A 166 -5.63 2.20 1.27
CA ALA A 166 -5.90 1.38 2.45
C ALA A 166 -6.75 0.14 2.12
N ASP A 167 -7.83 0.33 1.36
CA ASP A 167 -8.70 -0.79 0.92
C ASP A 167 -7.94 -1.71 -0.04
N ARG A 168 -7.10 -1.14 -0.91
CA ARG A 168 -6.24 -1.89 -1.83
C ARG A 168 -5.17 -2.68 -1.10
N ALA A 169 -4.52 -2.11 -0.07
CA ALA A 169 -3.55 -2.84 0.76
C ALA A 169 -4.20 -4.06 1.40
N THR A 170 -5.39 -3.89 1.96
CA THR A 170 -6.18 -4.97 2.55
C THR A 170 -6.50 -6.07 1.52
N GLY A 171 -6.94 -5.69 0.33
CA GLY A 171 -7.22 -6.65 -0.75
C GLY A 171 -5.98 -7.44 -1.21
N ARG A 172 -4.82 -6.78 -1.30
CA ARG A 172 -3.56 -7.44 -1.69
C ARG A 172 -3.07 -8.44 -0.67
N ILE A 173 -3.17 -8.14 0.60
CA ILE A 173 -2.82 -9.08 1.69
C ILE A 173 -3.65 -10.35 1.60
N GLN A 174 -4.89 -10.26 1.11
CA GLN A 174 -5.80 -11.40 1.02
C GLN A 174 -5.62 -12.26 -0.23
N HIS A 175 -5.29 -11.64 -1.36
CA HIS A 175 -5.34 -12.30 -2.68
C HIS A 175 -3.98 -12.71 -3.23
N GLU A 176 -2.90 -12.05 -2.83
CA GLU A 176 -1.57 -12.46 -3.26
C GLU A 176 -1.06 -13.56 -2.34
N GLY A 177 -1.19 -14.82 -2.75
CA GLY A 177 -0.93 -16.03 -1.95
C GLY A 177 0.45 -16.14 -1.27
N SER A 178 1.40 -15.23 -1.57
CA SER A 178 2.65 -15.06 -0.85
C SER A 178 2.47 -14.36 0.51
N MET A 179 1.32 -13.76 0.75
CA MET A 179 0.96 -13.06 1.99
C MET A 179 -0.15 -13.77 2.76
N HIS A 180 -0.58 -14.95 2.31
CA HIS A 180 -1.46 -15.79 3.13
C HIS A 180 -0.76 -16.06 4.44
N LEU A 181 -1.38 -15.64 5.53
CA LEU A 181 -1.00 -15.98 6.90
C LEU A 181 -1.35 -17.47 7.12
N PRO A 182 -0.44 -18.42 6.82
CA PRO A 182 -0.78 -19.82 6.91
C PRO A 182 -1.02 -20.17 8.38
N GLY A 183 -2.26 -20.49 8.70
CA GLY A 183 -2.64 -21.00 10.01
C GLY A 183 -2.62 -19.98 11.13
N SER A 184 -2.74 -18.66 10.83
CA SER A 184 -2.93 -17.69 11.91
C SER A 184 -4.30 -17.93 12.55
N SER A 185 -4.33 -18.08 13.85
CA SER A 185 -5.57 -18.09 14.66
C SER A 185 -6.25 -16.71 14.73
N ILE A 186 -5.63 -15.70 14.11
CA ILE A 186 -6.15 -14.32 14.07
C ILE A 186 -7.21 -14.27 12.98
N PRO A 187 -8.46 -13.93 13.31
CA PRO A 187 -9.50 -13.76 12.32
C PRO A 187 -9.09 -12.69 11.32
N GLU A 188 -9.22 -12.98 10.03
CA GLU A 188 -8.95 -12.07 8.92
C GLU A 188 -9.57 -10.67 9.13
N ARG A 189 -10.75 -10.62 9.78
CA ARG A 189 -11.42 -9.38 10.17
C ARG A 189 -10.57 -8.48 11.07
N ILE A 190 -9.78 -9.05 11.99
CA ILE A 190 -8.91 -8.28 12.89
C ILE A 190 -7.72 -7.72 12.12
N ILE A 191 -7.14 -8.50 11.22
CA ILE A 191 -6.05 -8.05 10.36
C ILE A 191 -6.51 -6.87 9.49
N ARG A 192 -7.70 -6.96 8.89
CA ARG A 192 -8.31 -5.86 8.12
C ARG A 192 -8.51 -4.60 8.96
N MET A 193 -9.04 -4.78 10.18
CA MET A 193 -9.31 -3.65 11.07
C MET A 193 -8.01 -2.94 11.46
N VAL A 194 -6.99 -3.68 11.87
CA VAL A 194 -5.70 -3.11 12.28
C VAL A 194 -5.01 -2.39 11.11
N LEU A 195 -5.01 -2.97 9.91
CA LEU A 195 -4.38 -2.35 8.75
C LEU A 195 -5.16 -1.15 8.23
N ARG A 196 -6.49 -1.15 8.32
CA ARG A 196 -7.32 -0.02 7.91
C ARG A 196 -7.25 1.17 8.88
N ASP A 197 -7.16 0.90 10.18
CA ASP A 197 -7.18 1.93 11.21
C ASP A 197 -5.78 2.50 11.50
N LEU A 198 -4.72 1.87 10.97
CA LEU A 198 -3.32 2.34 11.09
C LEU A 198 -2.84 3.13 9.86
N VAL A 199 -3.64 3.23 8.82
CA VAL A 199 -3.39 3.99 7.59
C VAL A 199 -4.26 5.23 7.54
#